data_55cf2cf52fcc513d43569927671b52c4
#
_entry.id   55cf2cf52fcc513d43569927671b52c4
#
_cell.length_a   1.000
_cell.length_b   1.000
_cell.length_c   1.000
_cell.angle_alpha   90.00
_cell.angle_beta   90.00
_cell.angle_gamma   90.00
#
_symmetry.space_group_name_H-M   'P 1'
#
loop_
_entity.id
_entity.type
_entity.pdbx_description
1 polymer ?
#
loop_
_entity_poly.entity_id
_entity_poly.type
_entity_poly.pdbx_seq_one_letter_code
_entity_poly.pdbx_strand_id
1 'polypeptide(L)'
;MGIKAADQLTIMDVTDAYSVMLTSEAYTFIGNASGAPSGLSCITEAVAFCGTNQCASVSVDKSSIILPTGISAAVEGSGTNKVKITFTTTAIISSACEATIPVVVDGITVNKKFSFAVAKAGVNGQDGKDGANGTSVTVRST
;
A
#
# COMPACT_ATOMS: atom_id res chain seq x y z
N MET A 1 -22.26 -34.59 -5.02
CA MET A 1 -21.86 -34.26 -5.35
C MET A 1 -21.67 -33.93 -5.44
N GLY A 2 -21.80 -33.73 -5.07
CA GLY A 2 -21.40 -33.36 -5.46
C GLY A 2 -21.23 -33.09 -5.43
N ILE A 3 -21.52 -33.20 -5.43
CA ILE A 3 -21.06 -32.91 -5.84
C ILE A 3 -20.94 -32.71 -6.08
N LYS A 4 -21.04 -32.64 -6.14
CA LYS A 4 -20.68 -32.41 -6.57
C LYS A 4 -20.39 -32.01 -6.71
N ALA A 5 -20.68 -32.10 -6.57
CA ALA A 5 -20.14 -31.67 -6.82
C ALA A 5 -19.76 -31.51 -6.64
N ALA A 6 -19.86 -31.63 -6.45
CA ALA A 6 -19.23 -31.31 -6.44
C ALA A 6 -18.59 -31.34 -6.50
N ASP A 7 -18.24 -31.49 -6.58
CA ASP A 7 -17.61 -31.39 -6.77
C ASP A 7 -16.96 -31.01 -7.39
N GLN A 8 -16.44 -31.06 -7.71
CA GLN A 8 -15.79 -30.54 -8.50
C GLN A 8 -15.46 -29.18 -8.64
N LEU A 9 -15.01 -28.59 -8.97
CA LEU A 9 -14.91 -27.22 -8.97
C LEU A 9 -14.33 -26.66 -7.76
N THR A 10 -14.00 -27.36 -6.89
CA THR A 10 -13.74 -26.93 -5.55
C THR A 10 -12.45 -26.18 -5.37
N ILE A 11 -11.42 -26.51 -6.13
CA ILE A 11 -10.11 -25.89 -5.94
C ILE A 11 -10.15 -24.41 -6.24
N MET A 12 -10.78 -24.05 -7.32
CA MET A 12 -10.96 -22.66 -7.65
C MET A 12 -11.77 -21.96 -6.61
N ASP A 13 -12.77 -22.64 -6.09
CA ASP A 13 -13.66 -22.05 -5.11
C ASP A 13 -12.95 -21.76 -3.79
N VAL A 14 -11.97 -22.56 -3.42
CA VAL A 14 -11.22 -22.30 -2.20
C VAL A 14 -10.49 -20.98 -2.29
N THR A 15 -9.85 -20.70 -3.41
CA THR A 15 -9.16 -19.44 -3.62
C THR A 15 -10.13 -18.27 -3.61
N ASP A 16 -11.27 -18.46 -4.25
CA ASP A 16 -12.28 -17.41 -4.33
C ASP A 16 -12.97 -17.17 -2.99
N ALA A 17 -12.94 -18.14 -2.09
CA ALA A 17 -13.59 -18.01 -0.80
C ALA A 17 -12.88 -17.02 0.11
N TYR A 18 -11.60 -16.76 -0.11
CA TYR A 18 -10.84 -15.85 0.73
C TYR A 18 -10.73 -14.49 0.07
N SER A 19 -10.96 -13.46 0.88
CA SER A 19 -10.83 -12.09 0.46
C SER A 19 -9.78 -11.43 1.34
N VAL A 20 -8.71 -10.94 0.74
CA VAL A 20 -7.63 -10.27 1.45
C VAL A 20 -7.74 -8.79 1.18
N MET A 21 -7.68 -8.00 2.24
CA MET A 21 -7.80 -6.55 2.14
C MET A 21 -6.66 -5.87 2.86
N LEU A 22 -6.25 -4.73 2.33
CA LEU A 22 -5.41 -3.80 3.07
C LEU A 22 -6.30 -2.65 3.52
N THR A 23 -6.10 -2.19 4.74
CA THR A 23 -6.90 -1.06 5.25
C THR A 23 -6.57 0.23 4.51
N SER A 24 -5.39 0.28 3.89
CA SER A 24 -4.97 1.39 3.05
C SER A 24 -4.14 0.80 1.91
N GLU A 25 -4.37 1.23 0.68
CA GLU A 25 -3.66 0.68 -0.47
C GLU A 25 -2.75 1.70 -1.14
N ALA A 26 -2.68 2.90 -0.58
CA ALA A 26 -1.86 3.95 -1.15
C ALA A 26 -1.53 4.99 -0.08
N TYR A 27 -0.43 5.66 -0.28
CA TYR A 27 -0.04 6.78 0.57
C TYR A 27 0.76 7.79 -0.25
N THR A 28 0.54 9.07 0.03
CA THR A 28 1.29 10.13 -0.63
C THR A 28 2.23 10.76 0.40
N PHE A 29 3.53 10.64 0.15
CA PHE A 29 4.53 11.30 0.96
C PHE A 29 4.62 12.77 0.54
N ILE A 30 4.63 13.64 1.52
CA ILE A 30 4.80 15.08 1.29
C ILE A 30 6.28 15.38 1.34
N GLY A 31 6.82 15.92 0.28
CA GLY A 31 8.24 16.18 0.17
C GLY A 31 8.56 17.60 -0.26
N ASN A 32 9.81 17.82 -0.63
CA ASN A 32 10.27 19.09 -1.16
C ASN A 32 10.46 18.96 -2.68
N ALA A 33 11.16 19.90 -3.31
CA ALA A 33 11.33 19.89 -4.76
C ALA A 33 12.10 18.66 -5.24
N SER A 34 12.93 18.06 -4.40
CA SER A 34 13.69 16.85 -4.76
C SER A 34 12.90 15.57 -4.56
N GLY A 35 11.84 15.61 -3.78
CA GLY A 35 11.04 14.44 -3.46
C GLY A 35 10.81 14.28 -1.98
N ALA A 36 10.36 13.10 -1.58
CA ALA A 36 10.14 12.77 -0.18
C ALA A 36 11.47 12.43 0.48
N PRO A 37 11.81 13.08 1.61
CA PRO A 37 13.07 12.77 2.29
C PRO A 37 13.01 11.42 2.99
N SER A 38 14.16 10.94 3.45
CA SER A 38 14.21 9.74 4.27
C SER A 38 13.58 10.00 5.63
N GLY A 39 13.12 8.95 6.30
CA GLY A 39 12.57 9.05 7.64
C GLY A 39 11.07 9.26 7.72
N LEU A 40 10.38 9.26 6.60
CA LEU A 40 8.91 9.34 6.57
C LEU A 40 8.33 7.94 6.60
N SER A 41 7.17 7.77 7.24
CA SER A 41 6.57 6.46 7.31
C SER A 41 5.07 6.51 7.09
N CYS A 42 4.52 5.35 6.72
CA CYS A 42 3.08 5.14 6.63
C CYS A 42 2.77 3.70 7.00
N ILE A 43 1.52 3.44 7.32
CA ILE A 43 1.09 2.16 7.85
C ILE A 43 -0.09 1.65 7.05
N THR A 44 -0.11 0.34 6.81
CA THR A 44 -1.31 -0.35 6.34
C THR A 44 -1.47 -1.61 7.15
N GLU A 45 -2.68 -2.17 7.16
CA GLU A 45 -2.96 -3.40 7.86
C GLU A 45 -3.60 -4.39 6.91
N ALA A 46 -3.19 -5.65 7.01
CA ALA A 46 -3.72 -6.72 6.20
C ALA A 46 -4.68 -7.56 7.02
N VAL A 47 -5.86 -7.79 6.48
CA VAL A 47 -6.88 -8.65 7.07
C VAL A 47 -7.43 -9.56 5.98
N ALA A 48 -8.02 -10.67 6.39
CA ALA A 48 -8.60 -11.59 5.45
C ALA A 48 -9.94 -12.09 5.95
N PHE A 49 -10.79 -12.45 5.02
CA PHE A 49 -12.13 -12.97 5.31
C PHE A 49 -12.37 -14.24 4.51
N CYS A 50 -13.11 -15.15 5.10
CA CYS A 50 -13.67 -16.30 4.40
C CYS A 50 -15.17 -16.10 4.44
N GLY A 51 -15.74 -15.68 3.31
CA GLY A 51 -17.12 -15.22 3.30
C GLY A 51 -17.26 -13.98 4.17
N THR A 52 -18.12 -14.04 5.18
CA THR A 52 -18.31 -12.93 6.10
C THR A 52 -17.50 -13.06 7.38
N ASN A 53 -16.74 -14.15 7.54
CA ASN A 53 -15.99 -14.41 8.74
C ASN A 53 -14.55 -13.95 8.60
N GLN A 54 -14.09 -13.13 9.53
CA GLN A 54 -12.71 -12.68 9.53
C GLN A 54 -11.81 -13.83 9.92
N CYS A 55 -10.72 -14.00 9.18
CA CYS A 55 -9.78 -15.07 9.46
C CYS A 55 -8.97 -14.72 10.71
N ALA A 56 -8.79 -15.70 11.57
CA ALA A 56 -8.10 -15.51 12.84
C ALA A 56 -6.58 -15.39 12.68
N SER A 57 -6.05 -15.92 11.58
CA SER A 57 -4.60 -15.95 11.39
C SER A 57 -4.25 -15.56 9.95
N VAL A 58 -3.60 -14.43 9.83
CA VAL A 58 -3.09 -13.90 8.57
C VAL A 58 -1.61 -13.68 8.76
N SER A 59 -0.81 -14.08 7.79
CA SER A 59 0.64 -13.98 7.92
C SER A 59 1.24 -13.17 6.78
N VAL A 60 2.24 -12.38 7.11
CA VAL A 60 3.05 -11.67 6.13
C VAL A 60 4.50 -11.83 6.55
N ASP A 61 5.32 -12.36 5.65
CA ASP A 61 6.75 -12.48 5.88
C ASP A 61 7.43 -11.23 5.35
N LYS A 62 8.05 -10.48 6.24
CA LYS A 62 8.73 -9.24 5.88
C LYS A 62 9.72 -9.46 4.73
N SER A 63 10.45 -10.57 4.75
CA SER A 63 11.47 -10.85 3.73
C SER A 63 10.86 -11.15 2.36
N SER A 64 9.57 -11.45 2.31
CA SER A 64 8.88 -11.73 1.06
C SER A 64 8.25 -10.48 0.44
N ILE A 65 8.20 -9.37 1.16
CA ILE A 65 7.66 -8.12 0.62
C ILE A 65 8.62 -7.59 -0.44
N ILE A 66 8.09 -7.30 -1.63
CA ILE A 66 8.87 -6.71 -2.69
C ILE A 66 8.80 -5.21 -2.54
N LEU A 67 9.95 -4.58 -2.28
CA LEU A 67 10.02 -3.17 -1.96
C LEU A 67 10.71 -2.39 -3.07
N PRO A 68 10.23 -1.16 -3.35
CA PRO A 68 10.98 -0.28 -4.25
C PRO A 68 12.23 0.24 -3.55
N THR A 69 13.19 0.68 -4.34
CA THR A 69 14.42 1.24 -3.81
C THR A 69 14.11 2.45 -2.94
N GLY A 70 14.70 2.51 -1.76
CA GLY A 70 14.53 3.64 -0.85
C GLY A 70 13.38 3.51 0.14
N ILE A 71 12.73 2.34 0.18
CA ILE A 71 11.65 2.09 1.15
C ILE A 71 11.92 0.77 1.86
N SER A 72 11.80 0.78 3.18
CA SER A 72 11.89 -0.41 4.01
C SER A 72 10.52 -0.72 4.59
N ALA A 73 10.37 -1.94 5.10
CA ALA A 73 9.14 -2.39 5.72
C ALA A 73 9.40 -3.05 7.05
N ALA A 74 8.47 -2.90 7.96
CA ALA A 74 8.44 -3.64 9.23
C ALA A 74 7.07 -4.28 9.36
N VAL A 75 7.02 -5.47 9.94
CA VAL A 75 5.80 -6.26 10.07
C VAL A 75 5.57 -6.60 11.53
N GLU A 76 4.35 -6.35 12.01
CA GLU A 76 3.93 -6.71 13.36
C GLU A 76 2.60 -7.45 13.29
N GLY A 77 2.43 -8.42 14.17
CA GLY A 77 1.16 -9.14 14.26
C GLY A 77 0.98 -10.22 13.23
N SER A 78 2.03 -10.67 12.56
CA SER A 78 1.93 -11.79 11.64
C SER A 78 1.48 -13.02 12.41
N GLY A 79 0.48 -13.72 11.87
CA GLY A 79 -0.13 -14.87 12.54
C GLY A 79 -1.34 -14.51 13.38
N THR A 80 -1.75 -13.27 13.39
CA THR A 80 -2.97 -12.82 14.08
C THR A 80 -4.01 -12.43 13.06
N ASN A 81 -5.15 -11.91 13.51
CA ASN A 81 -6.22 -11.53 12.61
C ASN A 81 -5.94 -10.21 11.86
N LYS A 82 -4.89 -9.50 12.24
CA LYS A 82 -4.55 -8.23 11.60
C LYS A 82 -3.05 -8.06 11.63
N VAL A 83 -2.45 -7.89 10.46
CA VAL A 83 -1.00 -7.72 10.32
C VAL A 83 -0.72 -6.27 9.99
N LYS A 84 0.10 -5.63 10.81
CA LYS A 84 0.47 -4.24 10.62
C LYS A 84 1.77 -4.16 9.85
N ILE A 85 1.78 -3.40 8.77
CA ILE A 85 2.96 -3.20 7.95
C ILE A 85 3.28 -1.72 7.93
N THR A 86 4.50 -1.39 8.34
CA THR A 86 4.98 0.00 8.37
C THR A 86 6.04 0.15 7.31
N PHE A 87 5.82 1.08 6.37
CA PHE A 87 6.80 1.43 5.35
C PHE A 87 7.50 2.71 5.76
N THR A 88 8.81 2.75 5.58
CA THR A 88 9.62 3.92 5.95
C THR A 88 10.57 4.24 4.81
N THR A 89 10.67 5.52 4.47
CA THR A 89 11.63 5.96 3.45
C THR A 89 13.02 5.93 4.05
N THR A 90 13.96 5.34 3.33
CA THR A 90 15.37 5.25 3.73
C THR A 90 16.27 6.11 2.85
N ALA A 91 15.70 6.69 1.79
CA ALA A 91 16.40 7.57 0.87
C ALA A 91 15.35 8.50 0.27
N ILE A 92 15.80 9.46 -0.53
CA ILE A 92 14.87 10.37 -1.22
C ILE A 92 14.09 9.60 -2.26
N ILE A 93 12.76 9.74 -2.21
CA ILE A 93 11.86 9.14 -3.19
C ILE A 93 11.38 10.26 -4.10
N SER A 94 11.74 10.21 -5.37
CA SER A 94 11.45 11.30 -6.29
C SER A 94 10.28 11.04 -7.21
N SER A 95 9.77 9.82 -7.26
CA SER A 95 8.66 9.47 -8.13
C SER A 95 7.82 8.37 -7.51
N ALA A 96 6.64 8.17 -8.05
CA ALA A 96 5.73 7.14 -7.59
C ALA A 96 6.35 5.75 -7.72
N CYS A 97 6.03 4.89 -6.78
CA CYS A 97 6.52 3.52 -6.78
C CYS A 97 5.53 2.62 -6.04
N GLU A 98 5.84 1.34 -5.95
CA GLU A 98 4.87 0.37 -5.50
C GLU A 98 5.56 -0.77 -4.77
N ALA A 99 4.93 -1.28 -3.71
CA ALA A 99 5.37 -2.47 -3.01
C ALA A 99 4.36 -3.60 -3.25
N THR A 100 4.84 -4.84 -3.20
CA THR A 100 3.99 -6.02 -3.29
C THR A 100 4.09 -6.77 -1.97
N ILE A 101 2.94 -7.01 -1.36
CA ILE A 101 2.83 -7.66 -0.06
C ILE A 101 2.19 -9.03 -0.26
N PRO A 102 2.95 -10.14 -0.15
CA PRO A 102 2.35 -11.47 -0.18
C PRO A 102 1.68 -11.74 1.17
N VAL A 103 0.37 -11.90 1.14
CA VAL A 103 -0.42 -12.16 2.35
C VAL A 103 -0.84 -13.63 2.31
N VAL A 104 -0.54 -14.35 3.38
CA VAL A 104 -0.80 -15.79 3.46
C VAL A 104 -1.92 -16.04 4.44
N VAL A 105 -2.94 -16.77 3.99
CA VAL A 105 -4.03 -17.21 4.84
C VAL A 105 -4.37 -18.64 4.46
N ASP A 106 -4.33 -19.55 5.45
CA ASP A 106 -4.61 -20.97 5.25
C ASP A 106 -3.79 -21.57 4.11
N GLY A 107 -2.50 -21.20 4.02
CA GLY A 107 -1.61 -21.72 2.98
C GLY A 107 -1.80 -21.10 1.61
N ILE A 108 -2.74 -20.18 1.47
CA ILE A 108 -3.00 -19.49 0.20
C ILE A 108 -2.33 -18.14 0.24
N THR A 109 -1.56 -17.82 -0.80
CA THR A 109 -0.86 -16.54 -0.90
C THR A 109 -1.60 -15.62 -1.86
N VAL A 110 -1.95 -14.43 -1.38
CA VAL A 110 -2.56 -13.40 -2.20
C VAL A 110 -1.63 -12.19 -2.19
N ASN A 111 -1.18 -11.78 -3.37
CA ASN A 111 -0.26 -10.66 -3.49
C ASN A 111 -1.07 -9.37 -3.55
N LYS A 112 -0.84 -8.47 -2.59
CA LYS A 112 -1.50 -7.18 -2.54
C LYS A 112 -0.50 -6.09 -2.89
N LYS A 113 -0.97 -5.06 -3.55
CA LYS A 113 -0.14 -3.94 -3.95
C LYS A 113 -0.39 -2.74 -3.05
N PHE A 114 0.68 -2.02 -2.73
CA PHE A 114 0.58 -0.76 -2.00
C PHE A 114 1.34 0.30 -2.80
N SER A 115 0.67 1.40 -3.13
CA SER A 115 1.20 2.43 -4.01
C SER A 115 1.69 3.62 -3.21
N PHE A 116 2.86 4.13 -3.58
CA PHE A 116 3.43 5.33 -2.99
C PHE A 116 3.43 6.43 -4.04
N ALA A 117 2.95 7.59 -3.66
CA ALA A 117 3.04 8.79 -4.48
C ALA A 117 3.85 9.84 -3.74
N VAL A 118 4.34 10.83 -4.45
CA VAL A 118 5.13 11.90 -3.88
C VAL A 118 4.54 13.23 -4.30
N ALA A 119 4.21 14.04 -3.32
CA ALA A 119 3.76 15.41 -3.56
C ALA A 119 4.94 16.33 -3.30
N LYS A 120 5.54 16.83 -4.37
CA LYS A 120 6.71 17.70 -4.27
C LYS A 120 6.24 19.13 -3.96
N ALA A 121 6.79 19.70 -2.92
CA ALA A 121 6.44 21.05 -2.49
C ALA A 121 7.50 22.03 -2.95
N GLY A 122 7.12 23.34 -3.00
CA GLY A 122 8.07 24.40 -3.30
C GLY A 122 8.36 24.60 -4.77
N VAL A 123 7.61 24.00 -5.58
CA VAL A 123 7.74 24.21 -7.01
C VAL A 123 6.81 25.30 -7.43
N ASN A 124 6.28 25.87 -7.42
CA ASN A 124 5.33 26.72 -7.74
C ASN A 124 4.71 27.48 -7.53
N GLY A 125 5.08 27.18 -7.08
CA GLY A 125 4.91 28.02 -6.72
C GLY A 125 4.55 28.49 -6.56
N GLN A 126 4.45 28.16 -6.35
CA GLN A 126 4.48 28.65 -6.37
C GLN A 126 4.13 29.02 -6.39
N ASP A 127 3.94 29.17 -6.25
CA ASP A 127 3.80 29.66 -6.54
C ASP A 127 3.45 29.99 -6.77
N GLY A 128 3.49 30.28 -6.63
CA GLY A 128 3.31 30.76 -7.12
C GLY A 128 3.13 31.18 -7.24
N LYS A 129 3.02 31.27 -7.30
CA LYS A 129 3.03 31.81 -7.70
C LYS A 129 2.71 31.99 -8.05
N ASP A 130 2.63 32.36 -7.95
CA ASP A 130 2.40 32.89 -8.43
C ASP A 130 2.01 32.86 -8.83
N GLY A 131 1.90 33.19 -8.78
CA GLY A 131 1.43 33.52 -9.33
C GLY A 131 1.23 33.55 -9.52
N ALA A 132 0.95 33.69 -9.69
CA ALA A 132 0.81 34.03 -10.18
C ALA A 132 0.50 33.96 -10.40
N ASN A 133 0.54 34.03 -10.51
CA ASN A 133 0.18 34.40 -10.83
C ASN A 133 -0.01 34.32 -11.03
N GLY A 134 -0.21 34.60 -10.99
CA GLY A 134 -0.59 34.91 -11.39
C GLY A 134 -0.61 35.06 -11.35
N THR A 135 -0.72 35.11 -11.45
CA THR A 135 -0.79 35.55 -11.64
C THR A 135 -0.88 35.60 -11.45
N SER A 136 -1.08 35.76 -11.43
CA SER A 136 -1.12 36.20 -11.49
C SER A 136 -1.28 36.34 -11.32
N VAL A 137 -1.59 36.63 -11.31
CA VAL A 137 -1.70 37.03 -11.38
C VAL A 137 -1.76 37.13 -11.15
N THR A 138 -2.00 37.40 -11.05
CA THR A 138 -2.05 37.74 -11.08
C THR A 138 -2.16 37.76 -10.83
N VAL A 139 -2.44 38.04 -10.80
CA VAL A 139 -2.47 38.25 -10.84
C VAL A 139 -2.44 38.19 -10.59
N ARG A 140 -2.46 38.39 -10.47
CA ARG A 140 -2.47 38.49 -10.41
C ARG A 140 -2.40 38.54 -10.15
N SER A 141 -2.75 38.96 -10.00
CA SER A 141 -2.60 39.08 -10.05
C SER A 141 -2.52 38.85 -9.80
N THR A 142 -2.68 39.17 -9.67
CA THR A 142 -2.55 39.15 -9.80
C THR A 142 -2.56 38.65 -9.64
#